data_3f5296d3b109cd8801d2a20f515a2195
#
_entry.id   3f5296d3b109cd8801d2a20f515a2195
#
_cell.length_a   1.000
_cell.length_b   1.000
_cell.length_c   1.000
_cell.angle_alpha   90.00
_cell.angle_beta   90.00
_cell.angle_gamma   90.00
#
_symmetry.space_group_name_H-M   'P 1'
#
loop_
_entity.id
_entity.type
_entity.pdbx_description
1 polymer ?
#
loop_
_entity_poly.entity_id
_entity_poly.type
_entity_poly.pdbx_seq_one_letter_code
_entity_poly.pdbx_strand_id
1 'polypeptide(L)'
;MRRYFLVAGIDFGTSFTKVVVRDNNAPGSKATVVPFPQFPNGLLPSLVGIQEERLTLSAFPEKAANIPYLKMLVAHVAQHNTLCNSPSKVPKRLIPLYHKRKNTRQLLRDMLSYYLAYVIAATKAFIRTQSNWKDFDFTPQNPNDTLLFQLAVPTGLLNDDGKTEKLFRQSFIAGHALSQDVNPSGVEAMPYTTWARKVDSVIPPNSTDWEAGYEWQCLIYPEVAAAVQTIFRAPNAQDGLYITMDVG
;
A
#
# COMPACT_ATOMS: atom_id res chain seq x y z
N MET A 1 -27.73 16.52 -4.02
CA MET A 1 -26.91 15.28 -4.10
C MET A 1 -25.89 15.35 -2.98
N ARG A 2 -25.74 14.31 -2.17
CA ARG A 2 -24.72 14.27 -1.09
C ARG A 2 -23.35 14.18 -1.72
N ARG A 3 -22.40 14.98 -1.23
CA ARG A 3 -20.99 14.88 -1.63
C ARG A 3 -20.25 14.01 -0.64
N TYR A 4 -19.50 13.05 -1.12
CA TYR A 4 -18.68 12.18 -0.27
C TYR A 4 -17.22 12.62 -0.29
N PHE A 5 -16.61 12.66 0.89
CA PHE A 5 -15.16 12.77 1.01
C PHE A 5 -14.66 11.59 1.85
N LEU A 6 -14.43 10.48 1.17
CA LEU A 6 -13.96 9.25 1.80
C LEU A 6 -12.43 9.29 1.95
N VAL A 7 -11.98 8.98 3.14
CA VAL A 7 -10.56 8.81 3.45
C VAL A 7 -10.33 7.37 3.87
N ALA A 8 -9.46 6.66 3.15
CA ALA A 8 -9.02 5.31 3.43
C ALA A 8 -7.60 5.34 4.01
N GLY A 9 -7.48 5.11 5.32
CA GLY A 9 -6.18 4.99 6.00
C GLY A 9 -5.68 3.55 5.92
N ILE A 10 -4.48 3.36 5.38
CA ILE A 10 -3.79 2.08 5.25
C ILE A 10 -2.66 2.04 6.29
N ASP A 11 -2.85 1.24 7.34
CA ASP A 11 -1.82 0.88 8.28
C ASP A 11 -1.08 -0.36 7.74
N PHE A 12 0.01 -0.10 7.03
CA PHE A 12 0.87 -1.14 6.48
C PHE A 12 1.84 -1.64 7.54
N GLY A 13 1.34 -2.50 8.44
CA GLY A 13 2.15 -3.08 9.50
C GLY A 13 3.19 -4.10 9.01
N THR A 14 4.11 -4.48 9.91
CA THR A 14 5.15 -5.47 9.59
C THR A 14 4.57 -6.86 9.29
N SER A 15 3.56 -7.28 10.07
CA SER A 15 2.94 -8.61 9.95
C SER A 15 1.61 -8.57 9.20
N PHE A 16 0.79 -7.57 9.46
CA PHE A 16 -0.55 -7.43 8.90
C PHE A 16 -0.83 -6.00 8.49
N THR A 17 -1.64 -5.85 7.44
CA THR A 17 -2.16 -4.57 6.99
C THR A 17 -3.61 -4.43 7.43
N LYS A 18 -3.94 -3.26 7.94
CA LYS A 18 -5.31 -2.85 8.29
C LYS A 18 -5.71 -1.66 7.43
N VAL A 19 -6.98 -1.60 7.09
CA VAL A 19 -7.54 -0.46 6.37
C VAL A 19 -8.80 0.01 7.08
N VAL A 20 -8.93 1.31 7.23
CA VAL A 20 -10.13 1.95 7.74
C VAL A 20 -10.60 3.01 6.76
N VAL A 21 -11.92 3.10 6.56
CA VAL A 21 -12.54 4.12 5.71
C VAL A 21 -13.47 4.99 6.54
N ARG A 22 -13.42 6.29 6.32
CA ARG A 22 -14.29 7.28 6.96
C ARG A 22 -14.76 8.30 5.94
N ASP A 23 -16.01 8.73 6.07
CA ASP A 23 -16.55 9.88 5.34
C ASP A 23 -16.31 11.17 6.16
N ASN A 24 -15.42 12.03 5.70
CA ASN A 24 -15.09 13.28 6.38
C ASN A 24 -16.14 14.38 6.17
N ASN A 25 -17.03 14.23 5.19
CA ASN A 25 -18.16 15.15 4.97
C ASN A 25 -19.39 14.80 5.82
N ALA A 26 -19.38 13.66 6.53
CA ALA A 26 -20.49 13.28 7.40
C ALA A 26 -20.14 13.58 8.86
N PRO A 27 -20.78 14.57 9.51
CA PRO A 27 -20.58 14.83 10.94
C PRO A 27 -20.88 13.59 11.76
N GLY A 28 -19.98 13.25 12.70
CA GLY A 28 -20.12 12.05 13.53
C GLY A 28 -19.87 10.72 12.81
N SER A 29 -19.41 10.74 11.55
CA SER A 29 -19.04 9.51 10.82
C SER A 29 -18.01 8.71 11.60
N LYS A 30 -18.31 7.42 11.80
CA LYS A 30 -17.36 6.47 12.39
C LYS A 30 -16.48 5.87 11.30
N ALA A 31 -15.21 5.61 11.65
CA ALA A 31 -14.33 4.84 10.80
C ALA A 31 -14.83 3.38 10.72
N THR A 32 -14.84 2.82 9.53
CA THR A 32 -15.25 1.44 9.26
C THR A 32 -14.04 0.64 8.81
N VAL A 33 -13.80 -0.50 9.45
CA VAL A 33 -12.70 -1.39 9.10
C VAL A 33 -13.04 -2.16 7.83
N VAL A 34 -12.11 -2.20 6.89
CA VAL A 34 -12.21 -3.01 5.67
C VAL A 34 -11.83 -4.45 6.01
N PRO A 35 -12.74 -5.42 5.89
CA PRO A 35 -12.42 -6.82 6.11
C PRO A 35 -11.72 -7.42 4.89
N PHE A 36 -10.87 -8.42 5.12
CA PHE A 36 -10.23 -9.24 4.09
C PHE A 36 -10.65 -10.71 4.28
N PRO A 37 -11.90 -11.07 3.95
CA PRO A 37 -12.51 -12.35 4.34
C PRO A 37 -11.82 -13.59 3.75
N GLN A 38 -11.04 -13.44 2.68
CA GLN A 38 -10.26 -14.51 2.09
C GLN A 38 -8.98 -14.86 2.87
N PHE A 39 -8.64 -14.07 3.91
CA PHE A 39 -7.49 -14.33 4.77
C PHE A 39 -7.95 -14.74 6.18
N PRO A 40 -7.15 -15.54 6.91
CA PRO A 40 -7.46 -15.95 8.27
C PRO A 40 -7.76 -14.74 9.17
N ASN A 41 -8.83 -14.85 9.96
CA ASN A 41 -9.30 -13.78 10.87
C ASN A 41 -9.63 -12.44 10.19
N GLY A 42 -9.81 -12.42 8.86
CA GLY A 42 -10.08 -11.18 8.11
C GLY A 42 -8.91 -10.19 8.09
N LEU A 43 -7.69 -10.65 8.40
CA LEU A 43 -6.48 -9.84 8.43
C LEU A 43 -5.61 -10.11 7.21
N LEU A 44 -5.27 -9.08 6.47
CA LEU A 44 -4.38 -9.19 5.31
C LEU A 44 -2.92 -9.29 5.77
N PRO A 45 -2.22 -10.43 5.53
CA PRO A 45 -0.79 -10.51 5.83
C PRO A 45 0.03 -9.54 4.98
N SER A 46 1.01 -8.86 5.59
CA SER A 46 1.93 -7.94 4.89
C SER A 46 3.03 -8.71 4.16
N LEU A 47 2.64 -9.55 3.21
CA LEU A 47 3.55 -10.40 2.43
C LEU A 47 3.10 -10.52 0.96
N VAL A 48 4.05 -10.85 0.11
CA VAL A 48 3.81 -11.26 -1.28
C VAL A 48 4.43 -12.65 -1.48
N GLY A 49 3.68 -13.55 -2.07
CA GLY A 49 4.16 -14.86 -2.48
C GLY A 49 4.72 -14.83 -3.91
N ILE A 50 5.69 -15.69 -4.17
CA ILE A 50 6.24 -15.93 -5.50
C ILE A 50 6.04 -17.39 -5.84
N GLN A 51 5.26 -17.67 -6.89
CA GLN A 51 5.01 -19.01 -7.39
C GLN A 51 5.26 -19.03 -8.91
N GLU A 52 6.22 -19.80 -9.38
CA GLU A 52 6.51 -19.94 -10.80
C GLU A 52 6.61 -18.61 -11.56
N GLU A 53 7.40 -17.67 -11.01
CA GLU A 53 7.57 -16.30 -11.54
C GLU A 53 6.27 -15.46 -11.55
N ARG A 54 5.28 -15.84 -10.76
CA ARG A 54 4.02 -15.09 -10.58
C ARG A 54 3.96 -14.53 -9.18
N LEU A 55 3.42 -13.32 -9.05
CA LEU A 55 3.10 -12.70 -7.77
C LEU A 55 1.75 -13.23 -7.28
N THR A 56 1.65 -13.51 -5.99
CA THR A 56 0.41 -13.92 -5.33
C THR A 56 0.30 -13.30 -3.95
N LEU A 57 -0.91 -13.13 -3.45
CA LEU A 57 -1.18 -12.68 -2.08
C LEU A 57 -1.68 -13.81 -1.19
N SER A 58 -1.80 -15.02 -1.73
CA SER A 58 -2.20 -16.18 -0.95
C SER A 58 -1.17 -16.44 0.15
N ALA A 59 -1.63 -16.43 1.40
CA ALA A 59 -0.78 -16.70 2.55
C ALA A 59 -0.22 -18.14 2.56
N PHE A 60 -0.81 -19.07 1.77
CA PHE A 60 -0.51 -20.50 1.86
C PHE A 60 -0.65 -21.29 0.56
N PRO A 61 -0.10 -20.85 -0.56
CA PRO A 61 0.12 -21.86 -1.58
C PRO A 61 1.26 -22.74 -1.06
N GLU A 62 1.05 -24.03 -0.94
CA GLU A 62 2.05 -25.00 -0.47
C GLU A 62 3.39 -24.92 -1.23
N LYS A 63 3.40 -24.24 -2.37
CA LYS A 63 4.55 -24.09 -3.27
C LYS A 63 5.05 -22.67 -3.45
N ALA A 64 4.45 -21.66 -2.81
CA ALA A 64 4.92 -20.28 -2.97
C ALA A 64 6.05 -19.93 -2.00
N ALA A 65 7.08 -19.27 -2.51
CA ALA A 65 8.09 -18.64 -1.70
C ALA A 65 7.51 -17.31 -1.15
N ASN A 66 7.00 -17.33 0.07
CA ASN A 66 6.49 -16.13 0.72
C ASN A 66 7.63 -15.18 1.06
N ILE A 67 7.45 -13.90 0.75
CA ILE A 67 8.32 -12.79 1.14
C ILE A 67 7.66 -12.09 2.32
N PRO A 68 7.97 -12.51 3.56
CA PRO A 68 7.45 -11.87 4.75
C PRO A 68 8.13 -10.52 4.99
N TYR A 69 7.55 -9.72 5.86
CA TYR A 69 8.11 -8.43 6.27
C TYR A 69 8.40 -7.52 5.08
N LEU A 70 7.50 -7.52 4.08
CA LEU A 70 7.67 -6.75 2.84
C LEU A 70 8.00 -5.27 3.13
N LYS A 71 7.34 -4.67 4.12
CA LYS A 71 7.60 -3.30 4.57
C LYS A 71 9.06 -3.07 4.95
N MET A 72 9.61 -3.95 5.80
CA MET A 72 10.98 -3.83 6.29
C MET A 72 12.01 -4.11 5.18
N LEU A 73 11.71 -5.06 4.30
CA LEU A 73 12.58 -5.36 3.17
C LEU A 73 12.67 -4.18 2.18
N VAL A 74 11.52 -3.57 1.87
CA VAL A 74 11.46 -2.36 1.01
C VAL A 74 12.26 -1.23 1.63
N ALA A 75 12.05 -0.97 2.91
CA ALA A 75 12.77 0.06 3.65
C ALA A 75 14.29 -0.17 3.67
N HIS A 76 14.71 -1.39 3.97
CA HIS A 76 16.12 -1.76 4.02
C HIS A 76 16.81 -1.60 2.66
N VAL A 77 16.18 -2.04 1.57
CA VAL A 77 16.75 -1.90 0.21
C VAL A 77 16.74 -0.45 -0.26
N ALA A 78 15.77 0.33 0.16
CA ALA A 78 15.75 1.76 -0.15
C ALA A 78 16.95 2.49 0.46
N GLN A 79 17.30 2.17 1.71
CA GLN A 79 18.43 2.78 2.43
C GLN A 79 19.81 2.27 1.94
N HIS A 80 19.92 0.97 1.71
CA HIS A 80 21.18 0.30 1.43
C HIS A 80 21.30 -0.09 -0.04
N ASN A 81 21.73 0.85 -0.87
CA ASN A 81 21.95 0.65 -2.32
C ASN A 81 22.91 -0.51 -2.66
N THR A 82 23.67 -0.99 -1.69
CA THR A 82 24.66 -2.07 -1.84
C THR A 82 24.06 -3.45 -2.11
N LEU A 83 22.77 -3.67 -1.81
CA LEU A 83 22.07 -4.92 -2.12
C LEU A 83 21.59 -4.99 -3.59
N CYS A 84 21.63 -3.86 -4.30
CA CYS A 84 20.94 -3.75 -5.58
C CYS A 84 21.68 -4.36 -6.77
N ASN A 85 22.99 -4.56 -6.68
CA ASN A 85 23.82 -4.87 -7.86
C ASN A 85 24.58 -6.20 -7.79
N SER A 86 24.39 -7.00 -6.72
CA SER A 86 25.06 -8.30 -6.60
C SER A 86 24.04 -9.41 -6.32
N PRO A 87 23.92 -10.41 -7.23
CA PRO A 87 22.99 -11.54 -7.03
C PRO A 87 23.22 -12.32 -5.72
N SER A 88 24.47 -12.34 -5.23
CA SER A 88 24.82 -13.00 -3.97
C SER A 88 24.22 -12.36 -2.72
N LYS A 89 23.79 -11.11 -2.81
CA LYS A 89 23.17 -10.35 -1.70
C LYS A 89 21.64 -10.32 -1.77
N VAL A 90 21.07 -10.80 -2.86
CA VAL A 90 19.61 -10.88 -3.02
C VAL A 90 19.08 -12.04 -2.16
N PRO A 91 18.03 -11.84 -1.35
CA PRO A 91 17.39 -12.93 -0.65
C PRO A 91 17.07 -14.09 -1.61
N LYS A 92 17.45 -15.32 -1.26
CA LYS A 92 17.29 -16.50 -2.13
C LYS A 92 15.88 -16.62 -2.74
N ARG A 93 14.87 -16.25 -2.00
CA ARG A 93 13.47 -16.25 -2.44
C ARG A 93 13.14 -15.26 -3.55
N LEU A 94 13.93 -14.21 -3.72
CA LEU A 94 13.77 -13.20 -4.79
C LEU A 94 14.57 -13.53 -6.05
N ILE A 95 15.52 -14.47 -5.99
CA ILE A 95 16.41 -14.80 -7.11
C ILE A 95 15.65 -15.08 -8.42
N PRO A 96 14.56 -15.86 -8.44
CA PRO A 96 13.83 -16.15 -9.67
C PRO A 96 13.34 -14.88 -10.38
N LEU A 97 12.86 -13.90 -9.62
CA LEU A 97 12.38 -12.63 -10.17
C LEU A 97 13.50 -11.62 -10.42
N TYR A 98 14.59 -11.70 -9.64
CA TYR A 98 15.75 -10.82 -9.81
C TYR A 98 16.37 -10.97 -11.21
N HIS A 99 16.46 -12.20 -11.73
CA HIS A 99 16.98 -12.44 -13.08
C HIS A 99 16.15 -11.73 -14.17
N LYS A 100 14.86 -11.46 -13.91
CA LYS A 100 13.98 -10.74 -14.84
C LYS A 100 14.18 -9.22 -14.78
N ARG A 101 14.49 -8.67 -13.60
CA ARG A 101 14.56 -7.21 -13.38
C ARG A 101 15.99 -6.69 -13.28
N LYS A 102 16.93 -7.50 -12.79
CA LYS A 102 18.34 -7.16 -12.52
C LYS A 102 18.52 -5.92 -11.63
N ASN A 103 17.48 -5.50 -10.91
CA ASN A 103 17.47 -4.36 -10.03
C ASN A 103 16.52 -4.62 -8.86
N THR A 104 17.08 -4.83 -7.67
CA THR A 104 16.31 -5.20 -6.47
C THR A 104 15.35 -4.09 -6.05
N ARG A 105 15.73 -2.81 -6.20
CA ARG A 105 14.86 -1.68 -5.85
C ARG A 105 13.61 -1.64 -6.73
N GLN A 106 13.77 -1.82 -8.03
CA GLN A 106 12.63 -1.90 -8.95
C GLN A 106 11.80 -3.16 -8.70
N LEU A 107 12.43 -4.31 -8.42
CA LEU A 107 11.73 -5.53 -8.06
C LEU A 107 10.83 -5.33 -6.83
N LEU A 108 11.34 -4.71 -5.78
CA LEU A 108 10.56 -4.47 -4.56
C LEU A 108 9.48 -3.39 -4.77
N ARG A 109 9.74 -2.36 -5.58
CA ARG A 109 8.72 -1.41 -6.02
C ARG A 109 7.56 -2.14 -6.68
N ASP A 110 7.87 -3.04 -7.61
CA ASP A 110 6.86 -3.78 -8.38
C ASP A 110 6.06 -4.73 -7.46
N MET A 111 6.72 -5.38 -6.50
CA MET A 111 6.05 -6.25 -5.53
C MET A 111 5.15 -5.46 -4.57
N LEU A 112 5.66 -4.35 -4.02
CA LEU A 112 4.87 -3.50 -3.13
C LEU A 112 3.69 -2.85 -3.88
N SER A 113 3.88 -2.45 -5.14
CA SER A 113 2.80 -1.92 -5.95
C SER A 113 1.69 -2.95 -6.20
N TYR A 114 2.04 -4.22 -6.42
CA TYR A 114 1.07 -5.31 -6.56
C TYR A 114 0.26 -5.51 -5.26
N TYR A 115 0.96 -5.53 -4.14
CA TYR A 115 0.33 -5.61 -2.83
C TYR A 115 -0.65 -4.45 -2.58
N LEU A 116 -0.20 -3.22 -2.81
CA LEU A 116 -1.02 -2.02 -2.60
C LEU A 116 -2.17 -1.93 -3.60
N ALA A 117 -2.00 -2.39 -4.84
CA ALA A 117 -3.08 -2.46 -5.82
C ALA A 117 -4.23 -3.35 -5.31
N TYR A 118 -3.89 -4.50 -4.72
CA TYR A 118 -4.89 -5.37 -4.11
C TYR A 118 -5.59 -4.69 -2.91
N VAL A 119 -4.84 -4.07 -1.99
CA VAL A 119 -5.41 -3.35 -0.84
C VAL A 119 -6.41 -2.29 -1.31
N ILE A 120 -6.05 -1.52 -2.32
CA ILE A 120 -6.89 -0.47 -2.89
C ILE A 120 -8.12 -1.06 -3.60
N ALA A 121 -7.94 -2.12 -4.39
CA ALA A 121 -9.04 -2.80 -5.08
C ALA A 121 -10.06 -3.37 -4.08
N ALA A 122 -9.59 -4.05 -3.04
CA ALA A 122 -10.43 -4.60 -1.97
C ALA A 122 -11.17 -3.49 -1.21
N THR A 123 -10.49 -2.37 -0.92
CA THR A 123 -11.12 -1.21 -0.28
C THR A 123 -12.21 -0.59 -1.16
N LYS A 124 -11.96 -0.40 -2.46
CA LYS A 124 -12.97 0.08 -3.41
C LYS A 124 -14.16 -0.88 -3.51
N ALA A 125 -13.91 -2.18 -3.55
CA ALA A 125 -14.97 -3.20 -3.56
C ALA A 125 -15.80 -3.14 -2.28
N PHE A 126 -15.15 -3.02 -1.12
CA PHE A 126 -15.84 -2.88 0.16
C PHE A 126 -16.74 -1.63 0.19
N ILE A 127 -16.23 -0.46 -0.22
CA ILE A 127 -17.01 0.79 -0.26
C ILE A 127 -18.31 0.58 -1.08
N ARG A 128 -18.24 -0.11 -2.22
CA ARG A 128 -19.42 -0.40 -3.07
C ARG A 128 -20.49 -1.24 -2.36
N THR A 129 -20.13 -2.03 -1.36
CA THR A 129 -21.08 -2.86 -0.61
C THR A 129 -21.72 -2.15 0.57
N GLN A 130 -21.23 -0.96 0.95
CA GLN A 130 -21.71 -0.25 2.13
C GLN A 130 -22.95 0.59 1.81
N SER A 131 -24.04 0.36 2.54
CA SER A 131 -25.28 1.11 2.36
C SER A 131 -25.12 2.62 2.55
N ASN A 132 -24.20 3.04 3.44
CA ASN A 132 -23.92 4.44 3.71
C ASN A 132 -23.23 5.16 2.55
N TRP A 133 -22.59 4.41 1.64
CA TRP A 133 -21.79 4.92 0.52
C TRP A 133 -22.27 4.35 -0.83
N LYS A 134 -23.48 3.80 -0.90
CA LYS A 134 -24.03 3.15 -2.10
C LYS A 134 -24.04 4.05 -3.34
N ASP A 135 -24.18 5.37 -3.14
CA ASP A 135 -24.25 6.37 -4.21
C ASP A 135 -22.89 7.02 -4.49
N PHE A 136 -21.80 6.50 -3.90
CA PHE A 136 -20.45 6.98 -4.16
C PHE A 136 -20.05 6.68 -5.60
N ASP A 137 -19.68 7.73 -6.33
CA ASP A 137 -19.24 7.61 -7.72
C ASP A 137 -17.72 7.50 -7.81
N PHE A 138 -17.25 6.35 -8.27
CA PHE A 138 -15.82 6.07 -8.47
C PHE A 138 -15.26 6.61 -9.79
N THR A 139 -16.08 7.32 -10.59
CA THR A 139 -15.60 7.89 -11.85
C THR A 139 -14.46 8.87 -11.57
N PRO A 140 -13.28 8.66 -12.18
CA PRO A 140 -12.20 9.62 -12.10
C PRO A 140 -12.71 10.99 -12.58
N GLN A 141 -12.37 12.06 -11.86
CA GLN A 141 -12.80 13.43 -12.18
C GLN A 141 -14.24 13.79 -11.77
N ASN A 142 -14.97 12.94 -11.05
CA ASN A 142 -16.21 13.39 -10.44
C ASN A 142 -15.91 14.53 -9.43
N PRO A 143 -16.39 15.75 -9.67
CA PRO A 143 -16.11 16.89 -8.79
C PRO A 143 -16.84 16.79 -7.45
N ASN A 144 -17.77 15.84 -7.30
CA ASN A 144 -18.61 15.72 -6.13
C ASN A 144 -18.12 14.69 -5.13
N ASP A 145 -17.46 13.62 -5.59
CA ASP A 145 -17.04 12.51 -4.73
C ASP A 145 -15.53 12.35 -4.79
N THR A 146 -14.91 12.27 -3.63
CA THR A 146 -13.45 12.13 -3.51
C THR A 146 -13.14 10.90 -2.65
N LEU A 147 -12.25 10.04 -3.13
CA LEU A 147 -11.65 8.97 -2.36
C LEU A 147 -10.13 9.19 -2.27
N LEU A 148 -9.68 9.47 -1.06
CA LEU A 148 -8.30 9.70 -0.73
C LEU A 148 -7.73 8.47 -0.02
N PHE A 149 -6.57 8.00 -0.44
CA PHE A 149 -5.81 6.96 0.25
C PHE A 149 -4.65 7.56 1.02
N GLN A 150 -4.46 7.10 2.25
CA GLN A 150 -3.36 7.50 3.14
C GLN A 150 -2.59 6.26 3.56
N LEU A 151 -1.29 6.24 3.27
CA LEU A 151 -0.39 5.14 3.62
C LEU A 151 0.54 5.58 4.75
N ALA A 152 0.49 4.86 5.87
CA ALA A 152 1.44 5.04 6.97
C ALA A 152 2.75 4.32 6.66
N VAL A 153 3.88 5.05 6.76
CA VAL A 153 5.23 4.52 6.52
C VAL A 153 6.13 4.76 7.73
N PRO A 154 7.14 3.90 7.98
CA PRO A 154 8.02 4.02 9.13
C PRO A 154 8.75 5.36 9.18
N THR A 155 8.64 6.07 10.31
CA THR A 155 9.20 7.41 10.48
C THR A 155 10.73 7.43 10.44
N GLY A 156 11.38 6.43 11.04
CA GLY A 156 12.86 6.33 11.08
C GLY A 156 13.50 6.15 9.71
N LEU A 157 12.72 5.90 8.68
CA LEU A 157 13.18 5.64 7.32
C LEU A 157 13.03 6.87 6.40
N LEU A 158 12.48 7.96 6.90
CA LEU A 158 12.28 9.20 6.12
C LEU A 158 13.53 10.11 6.12
N ASN A 159 14.55 9.77 6.89
CA ASN A 159 15.78 10.57 7.06
C ASN A 159 16.90 10.21 6.06
N ASP A 160 16.61 9.45 5.00
CA ASP A 160 17.59 8.91 4.05
C ASP A 160 17.64 9.67 2.71
N ASP A 161 17.65 10.98 2.74
CA ASP A 161 17.55 11.83 1.54
C ASP A 161 16.27 11.56 0.70
N GLY A 162 15.19 11.11 1.34
CA GLY A 162 13.92 10.83 0.71
C GLY A 162 13.87 9.55 -0.16
N LYS A 163 14.92 8.72 -0.14
CA LYS A 163 14.99 7.51 -0.98
C LYS A 163 13.93 6.48 -0.62
N THR A 164 13.71 6.29 0.68
CA THR A 164 12.69 5.37 1.18
C THR A 164 11.30 5.89 0.88
N GLU A 165 11.05 7.16 1.18
CA GLU A 165 9.78 7.81 0.84
C GLU A 165 9.47 7.69 -0.65
N LYS A 166 10.43 8.00 -1.52
CA LYS A 166 10.29 7.89 -2.96
C LYS A 166 9.89 6.49 -3.41
N LEU A 167 10.49 5.44 -2.84
CA LEU A 167 10.17 4.06 -3.19
C LEU A 167 8.75 3.67 -2.76
N PHE A 168 8.35 4.04 -1.54
CA PHE A 168 6.98 3.83 -1.07
C PHE A 168 5.97 4.62 -1.90
N ARG A 169 6.25 5.87 -2.21
CA ARG A 169 5.39 6.74 -3.02
C ARG A 169 5.21 6.19 -4.44
N GLN A 170 6.29 5.80 -5.11
CA GLN A 170 6.24 5.16 -6.42
C GLN A 170 5.39 3.88 -6.40
N SER A 171 5.60 3.02 -5.40
CA SER A 171 4.83 1.80 -5.25
C SER A 171 3.35 2.08 -5.00
N PHE A 172 3.04 3.11 -4.22
CA PHE A 172 1.67 3.47 -3.87
C PHE A 172 0.92 4.04 -5.07
N ILE A 173 1.52 4.95 -5.82
CA ILE A 173 0.95 5.52 -7.04
C ILE A 173 0.72 4.43 -8.09
N ALA A 174 1.72 3.57 -8.33
CA ALA A 174 1.56 2.44 -9.25
C ALA A 174 0.45 1.49 -8.80
N GLY A 175 0.40 1.18 -7.50
CA GLY A 175 -0.66 0.36 -6.92
C GLY A 175 -2.05 1.00 -7.09
N HIS A 176 -2.17 2.30 -6.88
CA HIS A 176 -3.43 3.02 -7.07
C HIS A 176 -3.89 2.99 -8.52
N ALA A 177 -3.01 3.36 -9.45
CA ALA A 177 -3.30 3.39 -10.88
C ALA A 177 -3.71 2.02 -11.45
N LEU A 178 -3.05 0.95 -10.95
CA LEU A 178 -3.25 -0.42 -11.42
C LEU A 178 -4.24 -1.24 -10.56
N SER A 179 -4.91 -0.62 -9.60
CA SER A 179 -5.84 -1.32 -8.71
C SER A 179 -7.03 -1.96 -9.44
N GLN A 180 -7.40 -1.45 -10.61
CA GLN A 180 -8.44 -2.04 -11.47
C GLN A 180 -8.02 -3.36 -12.15
N ASP A 181 -6.72 -3.61 -12.24
CA ASP A 181 -6.16 -4.81 -12.88
C ASP A 181 -6.03 -5.99 -11.91
N VAL A 182 -6.43 -5.81 -10.67
CA VAL A 182 -6.35 -6.81 -9.61
C VAL A 182 -7.75 -7.19 -9.15
N ASN A 183 -8.04 -8.49 -9.11
CA ASN A 183 -9.31 -8.99 -8.62
C ASN A 183 -9.38 -8.91 -7.08
N PRO A 184 -10.28 -8.12 -6.49
CA PRO A 184 -10.39 -7.97 -5.03
C PRO A 184 -10.99 -9.19 -4.33
N SER A 185 -11.68 -10.08 -5.04
CA SER A 185 -12.33 -11.27 -4.48
C SER A 185 -11.49 -12.54 -4.64
N GLY A 186 -10.48 -12.51 -5.49
CA GLY A 186 -9.66 -13.66 -5.81
C GLY A 186 -8.17 -13.35 -5.67
N VAL A 187 -7.43 -14.34 -5.22
CA VAL A 187 -5.98 -14.25 -5.12
C VAL A 187 -5.38 -14.89 -6.37
N GLU A 188 -5.69 -14.30 -7.53
CA GLU A 188 -5.12 -14.76 -8.79
C GLU A 188 -3.65 -14.39 -8.87
N ALA A 189 -2.83 -15.38 -9.21
CA ALA A 189 -1.40 -15.14 -9.40
C ALA A 189 -1.14 -14.35 -10.69
N MET A 190 -0.47 -13.20 -10.57
CA MET A 190 -0.12 -12.31 -11.68
C MET A 190 1.29 -12.62 -12.21
N PRO A 191 1.50 -12.87 -13.51
CA PRO A 191 2.85 -13.00 -14.06
C PRO A 191 3.68 -11.75 -13.76
N TYR A 192 4.84 -11.93 -13.13
CA TYR A 192 5.68 -10.81 -12.69
C TYR A 192 6.07 -9.88 -13.86
N THR A 193 6.46 -10.44 -15.00
CA THR A 193 6.87 -9.66 -16.17
C THR A 193 5.73 -8.81 -16.74
N THR A 194 4.51 -9.29 -16.65
CA THR A 194 3.31 -8.52 -17.05
C THR A 194 3.08 -7.37 -16.08
N TRP A 195 3.14 -7.66 -14.78
CA TRP A 195 2.98 -6.63 -13.76
C TRP A 195 4.07 -5.56 -13.85
N ALA A 196 5.34 -5.95 -13.95
CA ALA A 196 6.47 -5.04 -14.05
C ALA A 196 6.35 -4.08 -15.24
N ARG A 197 5.88 -4.56 -16.42
CA ARG A 197 5.62 -3.69 -17.58
C ARG A 197 4.50 -2.68 -17.30
N LYS A 198 3.43 -3.09 -16.64
CA LYS A 198 2.34 -2.17 -16.22
C LYS A 198 2.86 -1.12 -15.25
N VAL A 199 3.67 -1.50 -14.27
CA VAL A 199 4.29 -0.55 -13.34
C VAL A 199 5.18 0.44 -14.08
N ASP A 200 6.00 0.00 -15.03
CA ASP A 200 6.85 0.87 -15.84
C ASP A 200 6.07 1.82 -16.74
N SER A 201 4.85 1.48 -17.14
CA SER A 201 3.99 2.40 -17.90
C SER A 201 3.42 3.53 -17.04
N VAL A 202 3.23 3.28 -15.74
CA VAL A 202 2.77 4.30 -14.76
C VAL A 202 3.95 5.08 -14.19
N ILE A 203 5.05 4.40 -13.87
CA ILE A 203 6.27 4.96 -13.28
C ILE A 203 7.45 4.67 -14.23
N PRO A 204 7.62 5.43 -15.28
CA PRO A 204 8.74 5.21 -16.20
C PRO A 204 10.09 5.30 -15.47
N PRO A 205 11.04 4.40 -15.73
CA PRO A 205 12.28 4.28 -14.96
C PRO A 205 13.11 5.57 -14.87
N ASN A 206 13.01 6.43 -15.88
CA ASN A 206 13.80 7.67 -16.00
C ASN A 206 12.95 8.95 -15.87
N SER A 207 11.68 8.84 -15.50
CA SER A 207 10.81 10.01 -15.36
C SER A 207 10.94 10.62 -13.96
N THR A 208 10.85 11.93 -13.90
CA THR A 208 10.72 12.72 -12.65
C THR A 208 9.29 13.11 -12.38
N ASP A 209 8.42 13.10 -13.40
CA ASP A 209 7.07 13.68 -13.36
C ASP A 209 5.97 12.63 -13.12
N TRP A 210 6.33 11.47 -12.59
CA TRP A 210 5.39 10.37 -12.32
C TRP A 210 4.39 10.69 -11.18
N GLU A 211 4.59 11.75 -10.41
CA GLU A 211 3.67 12.18 -9.35
C GLU A 211 2.47 12.97 -9.88
N ALA A 212 2.60 13.55 -11.07
CA ALA A 212 1.58 14.42 -11.62
C ALA A 212 0.20 13.75 -11.70
N GLY A 213 -0.79 14.35 -11.07
CA GLY A 213 -2.17 13.85 -11.00
C GLY A 213 -2.49 12.91 -9.84
N TYR A 214 -1.51 12.51 -9.04
CA TYR A 214 -1.71 11.61 -7.89
C TYR A 214 -1.48 12.30 -6.52
N GLU A 215 -1.04 13.54 -6.48
CA GLU A 215 -0.68 14.27 -5.27
C GLU A 215 -1.83 14.31 -4.25
N TRP A 216 -3.07 14.33 -4.74
CA TRP A 216 -4.26 14.42 -3.90
C TRP A 216 -4.91 13.07 -3.58
N GLN A 217 -4.54 12.00 -4.29
CA GLN A 217 -5.19 10.69 -4.15
C GLN A 217 -4.37 9.71 -3.32
N CYS A 218 -3.04 9.88 -3.29
CA CYS A 218 -2.08 8.98 -2.66
C CYS A 218 -1.18 9.74 -1.70
N LEU A 219 -1.60 9.92 -0.45
CA LEU A 219 -0.81 10.61 0.56
C LEU A 219 -0.01 9.62 1.42
N ILE A 220 1.25 9.96 1.68
CA ILE A 220 2.12 9.22 2.59
C ILE A 220 2.28 10.01 3.88
N TYR A 221 2.15 9.33 5.01
CA TYR A 221 2.32 9.90 6.33
C TYR A 221 3.32 9.09 7.17
N PRO A 222 4.13 9.75 7.99
CA PRO A 222 4.90 9.06 9.02
C PRO A 222 3.97 8.35 10.01
N GLU A 223 4.26 7.08 10.36
CA GLU A 223 3.45 6.31 11.32
C GLU A 223 3.24 7.03 12.65
N VAL A 224 4.30 7.62 13.20
CA VAL A 224 4.22 8.40 14.44
C VAL A 224 3.29 9.60 14.29
N ALA A 225 3.33 10.31 13.16
CA ALA A 225 2.43 11.43 12.92
C ALA A 225 0.97 10.98 12.83
N ALA A 226 0.69 9.83 12.23
CA ALA A 226 -0.66 9.26 12.16
C ALA A 226 -1.18 8.87 13.55
N ALA A 227 -0.36 8.24 14.39
CA ALA A 227 -0.70 7.88 15.76
C ALA A 227 -0.96 9.11 16.64
N VAL A 228 -0.09 10.11 16.55
CA VAL A 228 -0.19 11.37 17.32
C VAL A 228 -1.44 12.16 16.92
N GLN A 229 -1.78 12.25 15.63
CA GLN A 229 -3.01 12.92 15.19
C GLN A 229 -4.27 12.31 15.79
N THR A 230 -4.30 10.99 16.01
CA THR A 230 -5.43 10.31 16.63
C THR A 230 -5.63 10.78 18.08
N ILE A 231 -4.54 11.01 18.82
CA ILE A 231 -4.56 11.51 20.20
C ILE A 231 -5.02 12.97 20.23
N PHE A 232 -4.39 13.85 19.44
CA PHE A 232 -4.68 15.28 19.46
C PHE A 232 -6.07 15.66 18.94
N ARG A 233 -6.67 14.81 18.10
CA ARG A 233 -8.04 15.02 17.57
C ARG A 233 -9.11 14.29 18.38
N ALA A 234 -8.76 13.59 19.45
CA ALA A 234 -9.74 12.97 20.32
C ALA A 234 -10.61 14.04 20.98
N PRO A 235 -11.94 13.85 21.11
CA PRO A 235 -12.84 14.82 21.73
C PRO A 235 -12.49 15.20 23.16
N ASN A 236 -11.71 14.35 23.84
CA ASN A 236 -11.22 14.49 25.19
C ASN A 236 -9.72 14.75 25.29
N ALA A 237 -9.10 15.18 24.17
CA ALA A 237 -7.70 15.57 24.19
C ALA A 237 -7.49 16.75 25.16
N GLN A 238 -6.48 16.65 26.01
CA GLN A 238 -6.11 17.70 26.96
C GLN A 238 -4.72 18.22 26.60
N ASP A 239 -4.45 19.47 26.96
CA ASP A 239 -3.09 20.00 26.85
C ASP A 239 -2.16 19.26 27.78
N GLY A 240 -1.03 18.80 27.28
CA GLY A 240 -0.07 18.02 28.05
C GLY A 240 1.05 17.42 27.23
N LEU A 241 1.97 16.73 27.90
CA LEU A 241 3.02 15.94 27.29
C LEU A 241 2.49 14.55 26.96
N TYR A 242 2.53 14.18 25.69
CA TYR A 242 2.16 12.85 25.21
C TYR A 242 3.42 12.08 24.80
N ILE A 243 3.55 10.85 25.29
CA ILE A 243 4.62 9.92 24.90
C ILE A 243 3.97 8.79 24.10
N THR A 244 4.34 8.66 22.85
CA THR A 244 3.90 7.55 21.99
C THR A 244 5.03 6.55 21.87
N MET A 245 4.78 5.30 22.28
CA MET A 245 5.68 4.18 22.06
C MET A 245 5.06 3.24 21.04
N ASP A 246 5.80 2.98 19.96
CA ASP A 246 5.49 1.91 19.01
C ASP A 246 6.29 0.69 19.43
N VAL A 247 5.57 -0.33 19.93
CA VAL A 247 6.14 -1.62 20.32
C VAL A 247 5.78 -2.60 19.23
N GLY A 248 6.57 -2.55 18.13
CA GLY A 248 6.41 -3.43 16.97
C GLY A 248 6.79 -4.88 17.23
#